data_96ee23f7ed0d9789fe321efe9b5cb3c7
#
_entry.id   96ee23f7ed0d9789fe321efe9b5cb3c7
#
_cell.length_a   1.000
_cell.length_b   1.000
_cell.length_c   1.000
_cell.angle_alpha   90.00
_cell.angle_beta   90.00
_cell.angle_gamma   90.00
#
_symmetry.space_group_name_H-M   'P 1'
#
loop_
_entity.id
_entity.type
_entity.pdbx_description
1 polymer ?
#
loop_
_entity_poly.entity_id
_entity_poly.type
_entity_poly.pdbx_seq_one_letter_code
_entity_poly.pdbx_strand_id
1 'polypeptide(L)'
;MNSRRTCTAAAAVTASSALLLAGCGDSGELRSAGPTSTAVGPARLWPTLPPASAAADDYGSGHTEVVKGITAKGDDIHRVNPVDVVRAQAAAVAASPSPSPSPDNVVGLNDCGTDAGTKCPVLKAYYRDLTGDGKDELIVGIRLPKGQLAVRCYMFEDHKLTQIMGTSDAVVSVEIAGRDVILRAVADLPGYEYRTAWSWDAHQRAMLPTRDEILRTGPPASPTEPPRPSPTSPTTSPTPTPPKSPTTTPSAPPR
;
A
#
# COMPACT_ATOMS: atom_id res chain seq x y z
N MET A 1 19.79 8.12 -72.45
CA MET A 1 19.36 9.25 -73.31
C MET A 1 18.68 10.23 -72.38
N ASN A 2 19.40 11.30 -72.15
CA ASN A 2 18.95 12.68 -72.30
C ASN A 2 17.86 13.13 -71.34
N SER A 3 17.88 14.17 -70.67
CA SER A 3 18.73 15.35 -70.63
C SER A 3 18.00 16.40 -69.80
N ARG A 4 18.74 17.09 -68.90
CA ARG A 4 18.75 18.54 -68.70
C ARG A 4 17.36 19.23 -68.45
N ARG A 5 17.19 20.20 -67.59
CA ARG A 5 17.97 21.40 -67.18
C ARG A 5 17.26 22.02 -66.00
N THR A 6 17.94 22.37 -64.94
CA THR A 6 18.53 23.67 -64.56
C THR A 6 17.61 24.87 -64.44
N CYS A 7 17.81 25.55 -63.29
CA CYS A 7 17.74 27.00 -63.00
C CYS A 7 16.34 27.63 -62.94
N THR A 8 16.03 28.33 -61.87
CA THR A 8 16.47 29.67 -61.43
C THR A 8 15.83 29.91 -60.06
N ALA A 9 16.49 30.15 -59.03
CA ALA A 9 17.17 31.32 -58.53
C ALA A 9 16.25 32.51 -58.21
N ALA A 10 16.27 32.84 -56.96
CA ALA A 10 16.37 34.16 -56.35
C ALA A 10 15.12 34.99 -56.06
N ALA A 11 15.11 35.48 -54.82
CA ALA A 11 14.61 36.75 -54.35
C ALA A 11 13.12 36.85 -53.95
N ALA A 12 12.89 36.70 -52.65
CA ALA A 12 12.01 37.58 -51.89
C ALA A 12 12.23 37.34 -50.36
N VAL A 13 13.34 37.77 -49.89
CA VAL A 13 13.54 38.11 -48.47
C VAL A 13 13.13 39.56 -48.35
N THR A 14 12.17 39.86 -47.53
CA THR A 14 11.81 41.10 -46.86
C THR A 14 10.31 41.30 -46.88
N ALA A 15 9.63 40.93 -45.82
CA ALA A 15 8.42 41.54 -45.29
C ALA A 15 7.65 40.54 -44.38
N SER A 16 8.17 40.21 -43.25
CA SER A 16 7.38 39.45 -42.25
C SER A 16 7.93 39.65 -40.83
N SER A 17 8.24 40.88 -40.45
CA SER A 17 8.67 41.19 -39.07
C SER A 17 7.72 42.11 -38.32
N ALA A 18 6.43 42.09 -38.58
CA ALA A 18 5.48 43.01 -37.95
C ALA A 18 4.15 42.35 -37.51
N LEU A 19 4.12 41.05 -37.21
CA LEU A 19 2.85 40.37 -36.79
C LEU A 19 3.00 39.52 -35.52
N LEU A 20 3.95 39.78 -34.65
CA LEU A 20 4.12 38.99 -33.42
C LEU A 20 3.74 39.73 -32.13
N LEU A 21 2.94 40.78 -32.16
CA LEU A 21 2.57 41.57 -30.99
C LEU A 21 1.05 41.77 -30.80
N ALA A 22 0.23 40.90 -31.36
CA ALA A 22 -1.24 40.97 -31.17
C ALA A 22 -1.81 39.66 -30.62
N GLY A 23 -1.23 39.13 -29.55
CA GLY A 23 -1.64 37.86 -28.98
C GLY A 23 -1.64 37.80 -27.44
N CYS A 24 -1.83 38.92 -26.77
CA CYS A 24 -2.02 38.95 -25.32
C CYS A 24 -3.25 39.79 -25.01
N GLY A 25 -4.43 39.21 -25.08
CA GLY A 25 -5.64 39.94 -24.77
C GLY A 25 -6.93 39.14 -24.76
N ASP A 26 -6.84 37.83 -24.72
CA ASP A 26 -8.04 37.05 -24.42
C ASP A 26 -7.86 36.40 -23.04
N SER A 27 -8.41 37.04 -22.00
CA SER A 27 -8.64 36.43 -20.71
C SER A 27 -9.62 35.31 -20.94
N GLY A 28 -9.09 34.12 -21.33
CA GLY A 28 -9.89 32.94 -21.56
C GLY A 28 -10.89 32.77 -20.44
N GLU A 29 -12.14 32.88 -20.77
CA GLU A 29 -13.25 32.64 -19.84
C GLU A 29 -13.05 31.26 -19.23
N LEU A 30 -12.86 31.19 -17.92
CA LEU A 30 -12.75 29.93 -17.20
C LEU A 30 -14.08 29.19 -17.35
N ARG A 31 -14.18 28.36 -18.36
CA ARG A 31 -15.31 27.46 -18.49
C ARG A 31 -15.20 26.40 -17.41
N SER A 32 -16.22 26.32 -16.57
CA SER A 32 -16.36 25.21 -15.64
C SER A 32 -16.27 23.90 -16.43
N ALA A 33 -15.34 23.03 -16.05
CA ALA A 33 -15.17 21.72 -16.66
C ALA A 33 -16.37 20.77 -16.43
N GLY A 34 -17.44 21.28 -15.83
CA GLY A 34 -18.59 20.48 -15.41
C GLY A 34 -18.35 19.81 -14.05
N PRO A 35 -19.33 19.11 -13.51
CA PRO A 35 -19.15 18.35 -12.30
C PRO A 35 -18.11 17.26 -12.52
N THR A 36 -17.04 17.28 -11.72
CA THR A 36 -16.07 16.17 -11.68
C THR A 36 -16.82 14.91 -11.30
N SER A 37 -16.68 13.85 -12.08
CA SER A 37 -17.24 12.55 -11.72
C SER A 37 -16.77 12.21 -10.30
N THR A 38 -17.71 11.89 -9.41
CA THR A 38 -17.38 11.49 -8.04
C THR A 38 -16.41 10.32 -8.11
N ALA A 39 -15.22 10.48 -7.53
CA ALA A 39 -14.25 9.41 -7.46
C ALA A 39 -14.88 8.26 -6.66
N VAL A 40 -15.07 7.11 -7.31
CA VAL A 40 -15.50 5.89 -6.61
C VAL A 40 -14.32 5.44 -5.77
N GLY A 41 -14.50 5.44 -4.46
CA GLY A 41 -13.50 4.94 -3.52
C GLY A 41 -13.24 3.43 -3.73
N PRO A 42 -12.16 2.89 -3.13
CA PRO A 42 -11.85 1.48 -3.20
C PRO A 42 -13.02 0.62 -2.72
N ALA A 43 -13.29 -0.49 -3.42
CA ALA A 43 -14.30 -1.45 -3.02
C ALA A 43 -13.74 -2.41 -1.98
N ARG A 44 -14.35 -2.47 -0.79
CA ARG A 44 -13.92 -3.37 0.28
C ARG A 44 -14.40 -4.79 0.00
N LEU A 45 -13.48 -5.75 0.05
CA LEU A 45 -13.77 -7.17 0.03
C LEU A 45 -14.07 -7.64 1.46
N TRP A 46 -14.93 -8.63 1.59
CA TRP A 46 -15.35 -9.21 2.88
C TRP A 46 -15.66 -8.17 3.97
N PRO A 47 -16.59 -7.24 3.73
CA PRO A 47 -16.84 -6.12 4.65
C PRO A 47 -17.34 -6.54 6.04
N THR A 48 -17.86 -7.77 6.16
CA THR A 48 -18.32 -8.35 7.43
C THR A 48 -17.23 -9.10 8.20
N LEU A 49 -16.03 -9.24 7.62
CA LEU A 49 -14.91 -9.85 8.32
C LEU A 49 -14.44 -8.88 9.42
N PRO A 50 -14.39 -9.33 10.69
CA PRO A 50 -13.85 -8.49 11.75
C PRO A 50 -12.38 -8.19 11.48
N PRO A 51 -11.94 -6.93 11.65
CA PRO A 51 -10.54 -6.57 11.49
C PRO A 51 -9.68 -7.24 12.56
N ALA A 52 -8.44 -7.56 12.23
CA ALA A 52 -7.46 -7.99 13.21
C ALA A 52 -7.20 -6.86 14.23
N SER A 53 -6.90 -7.24 15.46
CA SER A 53 -6.65 -6.31 16.57
C SER A 53 -5.21 -6.31 17.09
N ALA A 54 -4.41 -7.26 16.66
CA ALA A 54 -3.00 -7.39 17.01
C ALA A 54 -2.18 -7.74 15.76
N ALA A 55 -0.91 -7.34 15.73
CA ALA A 55 -0.01 -7.69 14.66
C ALA A 55 0.16 -9.21 14.53
N ALA A 56 0.52 -9.67 13.35
CA ALA A 56 0.84 -11.06 13.10
C ALA A 56 2.19 -11.43 13.72
N ASP A 57 2.30 -12.65 14.25
CA ASP A 57 3.59 -13.17 14.73
C ASP A 57 4.52 -13.54 13.55
N ASP A 58 3.93 -13.79 12.38
CA ASP A 58 4.63 -14.21 11.17
C ASP A 58 3.87 -13.69 9.94
N TYR A 59 4.63 -13.24 8.93
CA TYR A 59 4.11 -12.70 7.68
C TYR A 59 4.39 -13.69 6.57
N GLY A 60 3.35 -14.13 5.87
CA GLY A 60 3.50 -14.99 4.71
C GLY A 60 3.53 -14.17 3.41
N SER A 61 4.55 -14.40 2.60
CA SER A 61 4.55 -13.97 1.20
C SER A 61 4.53 -15.20 0.30
N GLY A 62 3.47 -15.31 -0.53
CA GLY A 62 3.38 -16.35 -1.54
C GLY A 62 4.12 -15.94 -2.81
N HIS A 63 4.65 -16.93 -3.49
CA HIS A 63 5.29 -16.79 -4.79
C HIS A 63 4.33 -17.26 -5.89
N THR A 64 4.66 -16.91 -7.13
CA THR A 64 3.93 -17.39 -8.30
C THR A 64 4.11 -18.89 -8.46
N GLU A 65 3.01 -19.64 -8.52
CA GLU A 65 3.03 -21.08 -8.70
C GLU A 65 1.83 -21.58 -9.51
N VAL A 66 2.01 -22.66 -10.24
CA VAL A 66 0.93 -23.35 -10.95
C VAL A 66 0.21 -24.29 -10.00
N VAL A 67 -1.10 -24.11 -9.82
CA VAL A 67 -1.94 -24.98 -9.03
C VAL A 67 -2.30 -26.21 -9.86
N LYS A 68 -1.74 -27.36 -9.49
CA LYS A 68 -1.95 -28.61 -10.22
C LYS A 68 -3.34 -29.20 -9.96
N GLY A 69 -3.89 -29.87 -10.96
CA GLY A 69 -5.16 -30.62 -10.83
C GLY A 69 -6.42 -29.76 -10.92
N ILE A 70 -6.32 -28.45 -11.14
CA ILE A 70 -7.45 -27.58 -11.36
C ILE A 70 -7.65 -27.37 -12.87
N THR A 71 -8.85 -27.65 -13.32
CA THR A 71 -9.27 -27.44 -14.72
C THR A 71 -10.59 -26.69 -14.77
N ALA A 72 -10.78 -25.88 -15.80
CA ALA A 72 -12.04 -25.20 -16.05
C ALA A 72 -12.40 -25.28 -17.54
N LYS A 73 -13.67 -25.56 -17.83
CA LYS A 73 -14.13 -25.63 -19.21
C LYS A 73 -14.07 -24.25 -19.87
N GLY A 74 -13.31 -24.15 -20.95
CA GLY A 74 -13.15 -22.88 -21.69
C GLY A 74 -12.28 -21.85 -20.97
N ASP A 75 -11.43 -22.31 -20.07
CA ASP A 75 -10.54 -21.46 -19.24
C ASP A 75 -11.30 -20.38 -18.45
N ASP A 76 -12.58 -20.65 -18.14
CA ASP A 76 -13.45 -19.74 -17.42
C ASP A 76 -13.17 -19.83 -15.90
N ILE A 77 -12.52 -18.82 -15.36
CA ILE A 77 -12.14 -18.74 -13.93
C ILE A 77 -13.36 -18.80 -13.00
N HIS A 78 -14.55 -18.36 -13.45
CA HIS A 78 -15.78 -18.40 -12.65
C HIS A 78 -16.31 -19.83 -12.42
N ARG A 79 -15.80 -20.80 -13.17
CA ARG A 79 -16.10 -22.23 -13.00
C ARG A 79 -15.14 -22.95 -12.06
N VAL A 80 -14.12 -22.26 -11.61
CA VAL A 80 -13.16 -22.80 -10.65
C VAL A 80 -13.77 -22.72 -9.24
N ASN A 81 -13.78 -23.86 -8.53
CA ASN A 81 -14.20 -23.86 -7.14
C ASN A 81 -13.04 -23.40 -6.23
N PRO A 82 -13.17 -22.26 -5.52
CA PRO A 82 -12.11 -21.73 -4.67
C PRO A 82 -11.63 -22.69 -3.59
N VAL A 83 -12.55 -23.52 -3.04
CA VAL A 83 -12.21 -24.51 -2.02
C VAL A 83 -11.30 -25.59 -2.58
N ASP A 84 -11.56 -26.05 -3.80
CA ASP A 84 -10.75 -27.08 -4.45
C ASP A 84 -9.35 -26.55 -4.78
N VAL A 85 -9.22 -25.26 -5.14
CA VAL A 85 -7.92 -24.60 -5.33
C VAL A 85 -7.11 -24.64 -4.03
N VAL A 86 -7.72 -24.22 -2.91
CA VAL A 86 -7.05 -24.22 -1.61
C VAL A 86 -6.69 -25.62 -1.16
N ARG A 87 -7.56 -26.62 -1.38
CA ARG A 87 -7.26 -28.03 -1.11
C ARG A 87 -6.08 -28.55 -1.93
N ALA A 88 -6.04 -28.23 -3.22
CA ALA A 88 -4.95 -28.66 -4.10
C ALA A 88 -3.60 -28.11 -3.65
N GLN A 89 -3.55 -26.83 -3.25
CA GLN A 89 -2.34 -26.21 -2.72
C GLN A 89 -1.94 -26.81 -1.36
N ALA A 90 -2.88 -26.97 -0.43
CA ALA A 90 -2.60 -27.60 0.85
C ALA A 90 -2.06 -29.03 0.68
N ALA A 91 -2.60 -29.81 -0.25
CA ALA A 91 -2.10 -31.14 -0.57
C ALA A 91 -0.68 -31.10 -1.18
N ALA A 92 -0.38 -30.13 -2.03
CA ALA A 92 0.95 -29.95 -2.62
C ALA A 92 2.00 -29.61 -1.54
N VAL A 93 1.67 -28.74 -0.60
CA VAL A 93 2.53 -28.40 0.55
C VAL A 93 2.78 -29.64 1.42
N ALA A 94 1.73 -30.41 1.74
CA ALA A 94 1.85 -31.63 2.56
C ALA A 94 2.70 -32.74 1.87
N ALA A 95 2.71 -32.77 0.56
CA ALA A 95 3.49 -33.72 -0.24
C ALA A 95 4.96 -33.27 -0.46
N SER A 96 5.33 -32.07 -0.04
CA SER A 96 6.69 -31.56 -0.19
C SER A 96 7.67 -32.33 0.71
N PRO A 97 8.85 -32.76 0.20
CA PRO A 97 9.85 -33.48 0.99
C PRO A 97 10.48 -32.61 2.10
N SER A 98 10.37 -31.31 2.00
CA SER A 98 10.71 -30.34 3.05
C SER A 98 9.51 -29.43 3.24
N PRO A 99 8.51 -29.83 4.02
CA PRO A 99 7.44 -28.95 4.38
C PRO A 99 8.05 -27.82 5.23
N SER A 100 8.31 -26.70 4.59
CA SER A 100 8.55 -25.45 5.33
C SER A 100 7.32 -25.25 6.20
N PRO A 101 7.44 -24.91 7.48
CA PRO A 101 6.28 -24.47 8.25
C PRO A 101 5.72 -23.26 7.49
N SER A 102 4.77 -23.55 6.60
CA SER A 102 4.07 -22.49 5.90
C SER A 102 3.23 -21.79 6.95
N PRO A 103 3.30 -20.47 7.05
CA PRO A 103 2.35 -19.72 7.87
C PRO A 103 0.90 -20.01 7.47
N ASP A 104 0.72 -20.55 6.27
CA ASP A 104 -0.58 -20.88 5.68
C ASP A 104 -1.07 -22.31 6.02
N ASN A 105 -0.89 -22.76 7.26
CA ASN A 105 -1.51 -24.01 7.69
C ASN A 105 -3.03 -23.85 7.76
N VAL A 106 -3.71 -24.16 6.65
CA VAL A 106 -5.17 -24.03 6.53
C VAL A 106 -5.86 -25.17 7.29
N VAL A 107 -6.56 -24.82 8.34
CA VAL A 107 -7.33 -25.76 9.17
C VAL A 107 -8.81 -25.65 8.82
N GLY A 108 -9.54 -26.77 8.85
CA GLY A 108 -11.01 -26.77 8.68
C GLY A 108 -11.47 -26.83 7.22
N LEU A 109 -10.63 -27.19 6.25
CA LEU A 109 -11.06 -27.35 4.86
C LEU A 109 -12.13 -28.42 4.67
N ASN A 110 -12.23 -29.40 5.58
CA ASN A 110 -13.25 -30.43 5.53
C ASN A 110 -14.65 -29.90 5.90
N ASP A 111 -14.73 -28.74 6.56
CA ASP A 111 -15.99 -28.09 6.92
C ASP A 111 -16.58 -27.30 5.72
N CYS A 112 -15.85 -27.18 4.62
CA CYS A 112 -16.33 -26.54 3.40
C CYS A 112 -17.23 -27.51 2.62
N GLY A 113 -18.42 -27.05 2.23
CA GLY A 113 -19.39 -27.84 1.45
C GLY A 113 -20.45 -28.54 2.30
N THR A 114 -20.41 -28.45 3.62
CA THR A 114 -21.53 -28.77 4.51
C THR A 114 -22.32 -27.50 4.83
N ASP A 115 -23.56 -27.61 5.28
CA ASP A 115 -24.41 -26.46 5.67
C ASP A 115 -23.82 -25.60 6.81
N ALA A 116 -22.64 -25.93 7.28
CA ALA A 116 -21.85 -25.23 8.28
C ALA A 116 -21.09 -24.03 7.73
N GLY A 117 -21.67 -23.26 6.84
CA GLY A 117 -21.06 -22.15 6.06
C GLY A 117 -20.21 -21.12 6.82
N THR A 118 -20.23 -21.11 8.15
CA THR A 118 -19.40 -20.22 8.99
C THR A 118 -18.08 -20.86 9.40
N LYS A 119 -17.91 -22.18 9.28
CA LYS A 119 -16.70 -22.92 9.71
C LYS A 119 -15.68 -23.09 8.57
N CYS A 120 -16.12 -23.02 7.31
CA CYS A 120 -15.20 -23.07 6.18
C CYS A 120 -14.20 -21.91 6.26
N PRO A 121 -12.89 -22.15 6.22
CA PRO A 121 -11.88 -21.10 6.26
C PRO A 121 -11.85 -20.27 4.97
N VAL A 122 -12.29 -20.84 3.84
CA VAL A 122 -12.30 -20.16 2.54
C VAL A 122 -13.48 -19.18 2.48
N LEU A 123 -13.18 -17.92 2.27
CA LEU A 123 -14.16 -16.86 2.17
C LEU A 123 -14.81 -16.83 0.78
N LYS A 124 -15.91 -16.08 0.66
CA LYS A 124 -16.55 -15.84 -0.63
C LYS A 124 -15.52 -15.30 -1.63
N ALA A 125 -15.44 -15.93 -2.80
CA ALA A 125 -14.58 -15.49 -3.88
C ALA A 125 -15.02 -14.15 -4.48
N TYR A 126 -14.06 -13.38 -4.95
CA TYR A 126 -14.26 -12.21 -5.78
C TYR A 126 -13.55 -12.39 -7.11
N TYR A 127 -14.03 -11.69 -8.12
CA TYR A 127 -13.50 -11.74 -9.47
C TYR A 127 -13.27 -10.32 -9.98
N ARG A 128 -12.11 -10.09 -10.58
CA ARG A 128 -11.72 -8.78 -11.09
C ARG A 128 -10.63 -8.92 -12.13
N ASP A 129 -10.73 -8.18 -13.22
CA ASP A 129 -9.60 -8.01 -14.15
C ASP A 129 -8.47 -7.22 -13.45
N LEU A 130 -7.46 -7.96 -12.94
CA LEU A 130 -6.28 -7.41 -12.27
C LEU A 130 -5.11 -7.24 -13.23
N THR A 131 -5.05 -8.08 -14.28
CA THR A 131 -3.97 -8.09 -15.26
C THR A 131 -4.17 -7.07 -16.37
N GLY A 132 -5.42 -6.71 -16.66
CA GLY A 132 -5.81 -5.79 -17.71
C GLY A 132 -5.93 -6.43 -19.08
N ASP A 133 -6.06 -7.75 -19.13
CA ASP A 133 -6.26 -8.52 -20.37
C ASP A 133 -7.75 -8.68 -20.76
N GLY A 134 -8.65 -8.15 -19.94
CA GLY A 134 -10.09 -8.23 -20.12
C GLY A 134 -10.72 -9.52 -19.58
N LYS A 135 -9.95 -10.39 -18.92
CA LYS A 135 -10.46 -11.54 -18.19
C LYS A 135 -10.37 -11.28 -16.69
N ASP A 136 -11.27 -11.89 -15.94
CA ASP A 136 -11.23 -11.79 -14.50
C ASP A 136 -10.19 -12.73 -13.89
N GLU A 137 -9.53 -12.30 -12.83
CA GLU A 137 -8.76 -13.10 -11.89
C GLU A 137 -9.62 -13.44 -10.67
N LEU A 138 -9.33 -14.59 -10.07
CA LEU A 138 -9.98 -15.09 -8.86
C LEU A 138 -9.23 -14.58 -7.62
N ILE A 139 -9.93 -13.92 -6.72
CA ILE A 139 -9.41 -13.43 -5.44
C ILE A 139 -10.03 -14.27 -4.32
N VAL A 140 -9.19 -14.91 -3.53
CA VAL A 140 -9.59 -15.81 -2.43
C VAL A 140 -9.02 -15.31 -1.11
N GLY A 141 -9.88 -15.15 -0.10
CA GLY A 141 -9.48 -14.96 1.29
C GLY A 141 -9.56 -16.29 2.04
N ILE A 142 -8.58 -16.57 2.89
CA ILE A 142 -8.51 -17.79 3.68
C ILE A 142 -8.25 -17.42 5.13
N ARG A 143 -9.16 -17.76 6.02
CA ARG A 143 -8.94 -17.58 7.47
C ARG A 143 -7.87 -18.55 7.94
N LEU A 144 -6.88 -18.03 8.61
CA LEU A 144 -5.79 -18.78 9.21
C LEU A 144 -5.92 -18.77 10.74
N PRO A 145 -5.20 -19.66 11.44
CA PRO A 145 -5.07 -19.61 12.89
C PRO A 145 -4.62 -18.22 13.39
N LYS A 146 -4.85 -17.94 14.66
CA LYS A 146 -4.48 -16.68 15.34
C LYS A 146 -5.09 -15.40 14.73
N GLY A 147 -6.21 -15.52 13.99
CA GLY A 147 -6.91 -14.37 13.41
C GLY A 147 -6.26 -13.76 12.18
N GLN A 148 -5.31 -14.45 11.58
CA GLN A 148 -4.70 -14.04 10.31
C GLN A 148 -5.61 -14.34 9.12
N LEU A 149 -5.36 -13.63 8.03
CA LEU A 149 -6.01 -13.83 6.73
C LEU A 149 -4.96 -13.97 5.64
N ALA A 150 -5.00 -15.09 4.92
CA ALA A 150 -4.28 -15.17 3.64
C ALA A 150 -5.16 -14.61 2.53
N VAL A 151 -4.55 -13.83 1.63
CA VAL A 151 -5.17 -13.32 0.41
C VAL A 151 -4.37 -13.84 -0.77
N ARG A 152 -5.05 -14.52 -1.70
CA ARG A 152 -4.42 -15.10 -2.89
C ARG A 152 -5.19 -14.69 -4.13
N CYS A 153 -4.46 -14.38 -5.20
CA CYS A 153 -5.03 -14.08 -6.51
C CYS A 153 -4.53 -15.12 -7.53
N TYR A 154 -5.44 -15.55 -8.39
CA TYR A 154 -5.17 -16.59 -9.38
C TYR A 154 -5.63 -16.13 -10.77
N MET A 155 -4.82 -16.41 -11.75
CA MET A 155 -5.09 -16.22 -13.17
C MET A 155 -5.26 -17.58 -13.85
N PHE A 156 -6.24 -17.69 -14.76
CA PHE A 156 -6.43 -18.89 -15.58
C PHE A 156 -6.02 -18.61 -17.02
N GLU A 157 -4.94 -19.22 -17.48
CA GLU A 157 -4.40 -19.02 -18.81
C GLU A 157 -3.76 -20.33 -19.32
N ASP A 158 -3.88 -20.60 -20.61
CA ASP A 158 -3.30 -21.80 -21.24
C ASP A 158 -3.65 -23.11 -20.51
N HIS A 159 -4.91 -23.26 -20.10
CA HIS A 159 -5.44 -24.40 -19.35
C HIS A 159 -4.75 -24.62 -17.99
N LYS A 160 -4.15 -23.60 -17.42
CA LYS A 160 -3.47 -23.63 -16.13
C LYS A 160 -3.99 -22.55 -15.21
N LEU A 161 -4.25 -22.94 -13.97
CA LEU A 161 -4.48 -22.01 -12.89
C LEU A 161 -3.15 -21.66 -12.24
N THR A 162 -2.80 -20.38 -12.25
CA THR A 162 -1.55 -19.88 -11.67
C THR A 162 -1.86 -18.92 -10.54
N GLN A 163 -1.29 -19.14 -9.36
CA GLN A 163 -1.29 -18.14 -8.31
C GLN A 163 -0.34 -17.02 -8.73
N ILE A 164 -0.85 -15.80 -8.79
CA ILE A 164 -0.09 -14.60 -9.20
C ILE A 164 0.17 -13.65 -8.03
N MET A 165 -0.49 -13.87 -6.89
CA MET A 165 -0.30 -13.15 -5.63
C MET A 165 -0.58 -14.09 -4.47
N GLY A 166 0.21 -13.94 -3.40
CA GLY A 166 -0.07 -14.55 -2.12
C GLY A 166 0.52 -13.71 -1.00
N THR A 167 -0.27 -13.48 0.04
CA THR A 167 0.18 -12.83 1.27
C THR A 167 -0.68 -13.30 2.43
N SER A 168 -0.13 -13.34 3.64
CA SER A 168 -0.87 -13.61 4.87
C SER A 168 -0.44 -12.63 5.96
N ASP A 169 -1.41 -12.09 6.70
CA ASP A 169 -1.16 -11.08 7.70
C ASP A 169 -2.35 -10.95 8.68
N ALA A 170 -2.17 -10.13 9.71
CA ALA A 170 -3.22 -9.65 10.61
C ALA A 170 -4.04 -8.54 9.93
N VAL A 171 -4.92 -8.95 9.04
CA VAL A 171 -5.61 -8.07 8.10
C VAL A 171 -6.71 -7.25 8.76
N VAL A 172 -6.70 -5.94 8.52
CA VAL A 172 -7.75 -4.99 8.90
C VAL A 172 -8.77 -4.83 7.78
N SER A 173 -8.31 -4.71 6.54
CA SER A 173 -9.17 -4.66 5.35
C SER A 173 -8.44 -5.11 4.09
N VAL A 174 -9.21 -5.63 3.15
CA VAL A 174 -8.78 -5.87 1.77
C VAL A 174 -9.68 -5.05 0.86
N GLU A 175 -9.09 -4.33 -0.07
CA GLU A 175 -9.80 -3.41 -0.95
C GLU A 175 -9.30 -3.56 -2.39
N ILE A 176 -10.18 -3.23 -3.35
CA ILE A 176 -9.83 -3.16 -4.76
C ILE A 176 -9.96 -1.72 -5.23
N ALA A 177 -8.90 -1.17 -5.79
CA ALA A 177 -8.88 0.15 -6.43
C ALA A 177 -8.40 0.01 -7.88
N GLY A 178 -9.34 0.10 -8.82
CA GLY A 178 -9.04 -0.22 -10.22
C GLY A 178 -8.64 -1.68 -10.40
N ARG A 179 -7.35 -1.94 -10.64
CA ARG A 179 -6.75 -3.27 -10.78
C ARG A 179 -5.80 -3.63 -9.62
N ASP A 180 -5.67 -2.74 -8.66
CA ASP A 180 -4.80 -2.95 -7.51
C ASP A 180 -5.55 -3.64 -6.38
N VAL A 181 -4.88 -4.58 -5.74
CA VAL A 181 -5.31 -5.17 -4.46
C VAL A 181 -4.62 -4.41 -3.35
N ILE A 182 -5.40 -3.84 -2.44
CA ILE A 182 -4.89 -3.07 -1.32
C ILE A 182 -5.17 -3.83 -0.03
N LEU A 183 -4.12 -4.10 0.71
CA LEU A 183 -4.18 -4.73 2.01
C LEU A 183 -3.86 -3.71 3.10
N ARG A 184 -4.67 -3.70 4.15
CA ARG A 184 -4.33 -3.01 5.40
C ARG A 184 -4.18 -4.07 6.48
N ALA A 185 -3.09 -4.00 7.22
CA ALA A 185 -2.76 -4.93 8.29
C ALA A 185 -2.28 -4.18 9.54
N VAL A 186 -2.45 -4.80 10.70
CA VAL A 186 -1.98 -4.23 11.96
C VAL A 186 -0.45 -4.20 11.96
N ALA A 187 0.14 -3.04 12.22
CA ALA A 187 1.60 -2.91 12.32
C ALA A 187 2.10 -3.38 13.70
N ASP A 188 3.38 -3.76 13.77
CA ASP A 188 4.06 -4.11 15.03
C ASP A 188 4.10 -2.93 16.01
N LEU A 189 4.09 -1.70 15.47
CA LEU A 189 4.02 -0.50 16.29
C LEU A 189 2.55 -0.18 16.65
N PRO A 190 2.19 -0.17 17.94
CA PRO A 190 0.82 0.13 18.36
C PRO A 190 0.32 1.48 17.83
N GLY A 191 -0.92 1.51 17.33
CA GLY A 191 -1.54 2.70 16.76
C GLY A 191 -1.15 2.97 15.30
N TYR A 192 -0.55 2.00 14.64
CA TYR A 192 -0.22 2.07 13.22
C TYR A 192 -0.75 0.85 12.46
N GLU A 193 -0.93 1.00 11.17
CA GLU A 193 -1.26 -0.03 10.20
C GLU A 193 -0.32 0.07 9.01
N TYR A 194 0.03 -1.06 8.44
CA TYR A 194 0.63 -1.14 7.11
C TYR A 194 -0.48 -1.08 6.06
N ARG A 195 -0.23 -0.38 4.98
CA ARG A 195 -1.08 -0.36 3.80
C ARG A 195 -0.23 -0.65 2.58
N THR A 196 -0.38 -1.84 2.05
CA THR A 196 0.36 -2.30 0.87
C THR A 196 -0.58 -2.39 -0.32
N ALA A 197 -0.19 -1.78 -1.44
CA ALA A 197 -0.87 -1.93 -2.72
C ALA A 197 -0.08 -2.88 -3.62
N TRP A 198 -0.78 -3.84 -4.19
CA TRP A 198 -0.25 -4.85 -5.11
C TRP A 198 -0.79 -4.59 -6.50
N SER A 199 0.09 -4.48 -7.49
CA SER A 199 -0.25 -4.25 -8.89
C SER A 199 0.38 -5.30 -9.79
N TRP A 200 -0.25 -5.58 -10.94
CA TRP A 200 0.25 -6.54 -11.91
C TRP A 200 1.55 -6.08 -12.58
N ASP A 201 2.55 -6.96 -12.59
CA ASP A 201 3.76 -6.81 -13.39
C ASP A 201 3.79 -7.87 -14.51
N ALA A 202 3.67 -7.40 -15.76
CA ALA A 202 3.62 -8.28 -16.92
C ALA A 202 4.94 -9.00 -17.21
N HIS A 203 6.09 -8.46 -16.76
CA HIS A 203 7.40 -9.10 -16.96
C HIS A 203 7.60 -10.26 -16.01
N GLN A 204 7.22 -10.09 -14.75
CA GLN A 204 7.31 -11.14 -13.74
C GLN A 204 6.10 -12.06 -13.73
N ARG A 205 5.02 -11.67 -14.42
CA ARG A 205 3.73 -12.38 -14.44
C ARG A 205 3.21 -12.63 -13.03
N ALA A 206 3.34 -11.61 -12.19
CA ALA A 206 2.95 -11.63 -10.78
C ALA A 206 2.41 -10.27 -10.35
N MET A 207 1.61 -10.25 -9.32
CA MET A 207 1.28 -9.01 -8.63
C MET A 207 2.39 -8.71 -7.63
N LEU A 208 2.94 -7.53 -7.71
CA LEU A 208 4.04 -7.06 -6.87
C LEU A 208 3.59 -5.93 -5.96
N PRO A 209 4.16 -5.80 -4.77
CA PRO A 209 3.94 -4.63 -3.93
C PRO A 209 4.55 -3.40 -4.62
N THR A 210 3.71 -2.44 -4.96
CA THR A 210 4.09 -1.20 -5.66
C THR A 210 4.07 0.02 -4.76
N ARG A 211 3.40 -0.09 -3.62
CA ARG A 211 3.31 0.97 -2.63
C ARG A 211 3.15 0.38 -1.24
N ASP A 212 4.02 0.82 -0.33
CA ASP A 212 3.93 0.56 1.09
C ASP A 212 3.81 1.86 1.87
N GLU A 213 2.83 1.93 2.74
CA GLU A 213 2.55 3.10 3.57
C GLU A 213 2.34 2.66 5.02
N ILE A 214 2.84 3.45 5.97
CA ILE A 214 2.55 3.28 7.39
C ILE A 214 1.50 4.33 7.76
N LEU A 215 0.32 3.88 8.13
CA LEU A 215 -0.80 4.73 8.49
C LEU A 215 -0.95 4.80 10.00
N ARG A 216 -1.08 6.01 10.53
CA ARG A 216 -1.44 6.20 11.92
C ARG A 216 -2.96 6.03 12.09
N THR A 217 -3.38 5.14 13.00
CA THR A 217 -4.80 4.86 13.26
C THR A 217 -5.31 5.49 14.56
N GLY A 218 -4.40 5.94 15.42
CA GLY A 218 -4.75 6.65 16.64
C GLY A 218 -5.06 8.14 16.39
N PRO A 219 -5.72 8.81 17.33
CA PRO A 219 -5.86 10.26 17.26
C PRO A 219 -4.47 10.91 17.13
N PRO A 220 -4.35 12.04 16.39
CA PRO A 220 -3.08 12.75 16.34
C PRO A 220 -2.63 13.04 17.75
N ALA A 221 -1.34 12.81 18.06
CA ALA A 221 -0.81 13.20 19.36
C ALA A 221 -1.13 14.67 19.53
N SER A 222 -1.82 15.02 20.60
CA SER A 222 -1.98 16.42 20.97
C SER A 222 -0.59 17.05 20.91
N PRO A 223 -0.43 18.24 20.30
CA PRO A 223 0.86 18.90 20.30
C PRO A 223 1.33 18.91 21.76
N THR A 224 2.47 18.31 22.05
CA THR A 224 3.10 18.40 23.36
C THR A 224 3.34 19.90 23.53
N GLU A 225 2.57 20.52 24.42
CA GLU A 225 2.79 21.93 24.79
C GLU A 225 4.28 22.04 25.13
N PRO A 226 5.02 22.95 24.46
CA PRO A 226 6.44 23.10 24.79
C PRO A 226 6.54 23.31 26.30
N PRO A 227 7.55 22.72 26.98
CA PRO A 227 7.68 22.82 28.42
C PRO A 227 7.54 24.30 28.79
N ARG A 228 6.50 24.63 29.56
CA ARG A 228 6.32 25.99 30.06
C ARG A 228 7.57 26.31 30.83
N PRO A 229 8.30 27.41 30.53
CA PRO A 229 9.47 27.79 31.28
C PRO A 229 9.07 27.85 32.75
N SER A 230 9.75 27.08 33.58
CA SER A 230 9.52 27.14 35.04
C SER A 230 9.63 28.59 35.46
N PRO A 231 8.73 29.08 36.32
CA PRO A 231 8.85 30.43 36.84
C PRO A 231 10.21 30.58 37.51
N THR A 232 11.07 31.40 36.92
CA THR A 232 12.35 31.76 37.50
C THR A 232 12.03 32.44 38.82
N SER A 233 12.37 31.81 39.92
CA SER A 233 12.28 32.44 41.23
C SER A 233 13.02 33.78 41.16
N PRO A 234 12.46 34.86 41.69
CA PRO A 234 13.13 36.15 41.68
C PRO A 234 14.46 36.02 42.40
N THR A 235 15.56 36.21 41.69
CA THR A 235 16.87 36.36 42.26
C THR A 235 16.83 37.55 43.18
N THR A 236 16.85 37.30 44.49
CA THR A 236 17.06 38.35 45.46
C THR A 236 18.42 38.97 45.21
N SER A 237 18.42 40.21 44.77
CA SER A 237 19.63 41.04 44.66
C SER A 237 20.36 41.04 46.00
N PRO A 238 21.67 40.83 46.01
CA PRO A 238 22.45 40.98 47.24
C PRO A 238 22.43 42.42 47.69
N THR A 239 22.00 42.63 48.95
CA THR A 239 22.07 43.91 49.64
C THR A 239 23.53 44.40 49.63
N PRO A 240 23.79 45.71 49.27
CA PRO A 240 25.15 46.23 49.28
C PRO A 240 25.65 46.33 50.71
N THR A 241 26.78 45.66 50.98
CA THR A 241 27.52 45.74 52.26
C THR A 241 28.14 47.12 52.39
N PRO A 242 27.97 47.81 53.53
CA PRO A 242 28.59 49.12 53.74
C PRO A 242 30.13 49.02 53.80
N PRO A 243 30.85 50.08 53.35
CA PRO A 243 32.30 50.07 53.31
C PRO A 243 32.88 50.07 54.73
N LYS A 244 33.81 49.15 54.98
CA LYS A 244 34.61 49.12 56.22
C LYS A 244 35.58 50.29 56.22
N SER A 245 35.55 51.07 57.31
CA SER A 245 36.52 52.14 57.61
C SER A 245 37.94 51.60 57.72
N PRO A 246 38.96 52.36 57.34
CA PRO A 246 40.36 51.91 57.42
C PRO A 246 40.83 51.89 58.86
N THR A 247 41.32 50.76 59.32
CA THR A 247 42.01 50.59 60.62
C THR A 247 43.44 51.12 60.45
N THR A 248 43.76 52.17 61.21
CA THR A 248 45.10 52.69 61.35
C THR A 248 45.97 51.72 62.12
N THR A 249 47.10 51.28 61.49
CA THR A 249 48.15 50.50 62.13
C THR A 249 49.08 51.41 62.91
N PRO A 250 49.35 51.16 64.17
CA PRO A 250 50.40 51.90 64.90
C PRO A 250 51.79 51.44 64.53
N SER A 251 52.61 52.44 64.25
CA SER A 251 54.06 52.27 64.02
C SER A 251 54.82 51.77 65.22
N ALA A 252 55.71 50.80 65.06
CA ALA A 252 56.66 50.31 66.08
C ALA A 252 57.95 51.15 66.00
N PRO A 253 58.60 51.42 67.20
CA PRO A 253 59.78 52.22 67.27
C PRO A 253 61.06 51.44 66.93
N PRO A 254 62.17 52.14 66.71
CA PRO A 254 63.42 51.53 66.22
C PRO A 254 64.32 50.95 67.31
N ARG A 255 65.01 49.84 66.94
CA ARG A 255 66.38 49.50 67.29
C ARG A 255 66.97 48.53 66.26
#